data_276213b0421ffffe9d7b525c5a335b90
#
_entry.id   276213b0421ffffe9d7b525c5a335b90
#
_cell.length_a   1.000
_cell.length_b   1.000
_cell.length_c   1.000
_cell.angle_alpha   90.00
_cell.angle_beta   90.00
_cell.angle_gamma   90.00
#
_symmetry.space_group_name_H-M   'P 1'
#
loop_
_entity.id
_entity.type
_entity.pdbx_description
1 polymer ?
#
loop_
_entity_poly.entity_id
_entity_poly.type
_entity_poly.pdbx_seq_one_letter_code
_entity_poly.pdbx_strand_id
1 'polypeptide(L)'
;IDFSVLPKEIVRLYACPDASSLLFLFPYLWEKLPPYSRKITEVEFDLADVKADQEYYGLRVDVEKFMKNLDNCDYTMNMLLKAFRTITGVDGNINSTEVLSNLIFGKMCCPVLVRTKTGKPSTGAASIKKLASIKLDGERKSAVEGDLCDLNGKPVVKASDLNNAKYPALVILEKYRVYNKLRTAFYSRFERTKKSGRVFFWVNQNGATSGRQSSPMHQLPSELKDII
;
A
#
# COMPACT_ATOMS: atom_id res chain seq x y z
N ILE A 1 -16.10 7.26 -21.78
CA ILE A 1 -16.73 8.43 -22.45
C ILE A 1 -16.63 9.59 -21.48
N ASP A 2 -16.05 10.71 -21.94
CA ASP A 2 -16.04 11.94 -21.15
C ASP A 2 -17.36 12.69 -21.40
N PHE A 3 -18.24 12.66 -20.41
CA PHE A 3 -19.54 13.32 -20.48
C PHE A 3 -19.46 14.86 -20.49
N SER A 4 -18.32 15.45 -20.13
CA SER A 4 -18.13 16.90 -20.11
C SER A 4 -18.12 17.54 -21.50
N VAL A 5 -17.81 16.75 -22.54
CA VAL A 5 -17.77 17.19 -23.95
C VAL A 5 -19.09 16.99 -24.70
N LEU A 6 -20.07 16.34 -24.05
CA LEU A 6 -21.38 16.10 -24.67
C LEU A 6 -22.32 17.29 -24.47
N PRO A 7 -23.20 17.59 -25.47
CA PRO A 7 -24.28 18.57 -25.28
C PRO A 7 -25.15 18.23 -24.07
N LYS A 8 -25.52 19.25 -23.28
CA LYS A 8 -26.30 19.07 -22.04
C LYS A 8 -27.63 18.35 -22.28
N GLU A 9 -28.23 18.55 -23.44
CA GLU A 9 -29.48 17.91 -23.86
C GLU A 9 -29.31 16.38 -23.97
N ILE A 10 -28.20 15.93 -24.51
CA ILE A 10 -27.89 14.50 -24.66
C ILE A 10 -27.62 13.89 -23.27
N VAL A 11 -26.83 14.58 -22.45
CA VAL A 11 -26.57 14.12 -21.06
C VAL A 11 -27.86 14.03 -20.26
N ARG A 12 -28.76 15.02 -20.41
CA ARG A 12 -30.05 15.04 -19.75
C ARG A 12 -30.98 13.90 -20.18
N LEU A 13 -31.03 13.59 -21.50
CA LEU A 13 -31.82 12.46 -22.00
C LEU A 13 -31.37 11.13 -21.46
N TYR A 14 -30.11 10.99 -21.11
CA TYR A 14 -29.57 9.79 -20.48
C TYR A 14 -29.76 9.81 -18.95
N ALA A 15 -29.32 10.87 -18.28
CA ALA A 15 -29.26 10.93 -16.82
C ALA A 15 -30.65 11.07 -16.14
N CYS A 16 -31.61 11.79 -16.77
CA CYS A 16 -32.93 11.96 -16.16
C CYS A 16 -33.73 10.65 -16.05
N PRO A 17 -33.81 9.79 -17.08
CA PRO A 17 -34.46 8.49 -16.95
C PRO A 17 -33.82 7.58 -15.89
N ASP A 18 -32.47 7.58 -15.81
CA ASP A 18 -31.75 6.81 -14.78
C ASP A 18 -32.14 7.25 -13.38
N ALA A 19 -32.14 8.56 -13.12
CA ALA A 19 -32.52 9.11 -11.82
C ALA A 19 -34.02 8.86 -11.53
N SER A 20 -34.91 9.03 -12.53
CA SER A 20 -36.36 8.84 -12.36
C SER A 20 -36.69 7.39 -12.09
N SER A 21 -35.99 6.43 -12.69
CA SER A 21 -36.26 5.00 -12.48
C SER A 21 -36.11 4.59 -11.01
N LEU A 22 -35.19 5.26 -10.26
CA LEU A 22 -34.98 4.99 -8.85
C LEU A 22 -36.20 5.34 -7.98
N LEU A 23 -37.01 6.34 -8.38
CA LEU A 23 -38.24 6.73 -7.67
C LEU A 23 -39.28 5.61 -7.68
N PHE A 24 -39.31 4.78 -8.74
CA PHE A 24 -40.20 3.63 -8.86
C PHE A 24 -39.59 2.37 -8.27
N LEU A 25 -38.28 2.20 -8.45
CA LEU A 25 -37.58 1.00 -8.01
C LEU A 25 -37.46 0.93 -6.48
N PHE A 26 -37.20 2.07 -5.83
CA PHE A 26 -37.00 2.13 -4.38
C PHE A 26 -38.23 1.62 -3.58
N PRO A 27 -39.46 2.16 -3.78
CA PRO A 27 -40.64 1.67 -3.06
C PRO A 27 -40.88 0.17 -3.29
N TYR A 28 -40.74 -0.27 -4.54
CA TYR A 28 -40.91 -1.69 -4.90
C TYR A 28 -39.90 -2.60 -4.17
N LEU A 29 -38.66 -2.23 -4.12
CA LEU A 29 -37.62 -3.00 -3.39
C LEU A 29 -37.83 -2.92 -1.89
N TRP A 30 -38.21 -1.74 -1.38
CA TRP A 30 -38.47 -1.53 0.04
C TRP A 30 -39.58 -2.44 0.58
N GLU A 31 -40.66 -2.58 -0.14
CA GLU A 31 -41.75 -3.47 0.23
C GLU A 31 -41.35 -4.94 0.27
N LYS A 32 -40.39 -5.34 -0.57
CA LYS A 32 -39.88 -6.71 -0.62
C LYS A 32 -38.84 -7.03 0.46
N LEU A 33 -38.29 -6.01 1.13
CA LEU A 33 -37.31 -6.24 2.20
C LEU A 33 -38.00 -6.84 3.44
N PRO A 34 -37.44 -7.89 4.04
CA PRO A 34 -37.89 -8.39 5.34
C PRO A 34 -37.78 -7.28 6.41
N PRO A 35 -38.69 -7.26 7.43
CA PRO A 35 -38.71 -6.23 8.46
C PRO A 35 -37.35 -6.00 9.16
N TYR A 36 -36.63 -7.08 9.40
CA TYR A 36 -35.27 -7.01 9.96
C TYR A 36 -34.29 -6.25 9.04
N SER A 37 -34.35 -6.54 7.75
CA SER A 37 -33.47 -5.88 6.77
C SER A 37 -33.80 -4.40 6.60
N ARG A 38 -35.09 -4.00 6.75
CA ARG A 38 -35.45 -2.58 6.70
C ARG A 38 -34.80 -1.77 7.80
N LYS A 39 -34.78 -2.27 9.06
CA LYS A 39 -34.11 -1.59 10.17
C LYS A 39 -32.61 -1.41 9.91
N ILE A 40 -31.94 -2.43 9.36
CA ILE A 40 -30.53 -2.31 8.99
C ILE A 40 -30.35 -1.26 7.88
N THR A 41 -31.21 -1.27 6.88
CA THR A 41 -31.14 -0.32 5.75
C THR A 41 -31.37 1.12 6.22
N GLU A 42 -32.28 1.36 7.17
CA GLU A 42 -32.46 2.69 7.79
C GLU A 42 -31.18 3.18 8.48
N VAL A 43 -30.54 2.34 9.28
CA VAL A 43 -29.25 2.67 9.90
C VAL A 43 -28.15 2.94 8.85
N GLU A 44 -28.16 2.18 7.75
CA GLU A 44 -27.19 2.38 6.67
C GLU A 44 -27.43 3.72 5.94
N PHE A 45 -28.68 4.19 5.84
CA PHE A 45 -28.96 5.51 5.29
C PHE A 45 -28.47 6.63 6.19
N ASP A 46 -28.70 6.54 7.51
CA ASP A 46 -28.21 7.52 8.48
C ASP A 46 -26.67 7.56 8.48
N LEU A 47 -26.03 6.39 8.33
CA LEU A 47 -24.56 6.30 8.22
C LEU A 47 -24.02 6.89 6.92
N ALA A 48 -24.83 6.98 5.85
CA ALA A 48 -24.39 7.59 4.60
C ALA A 48 -24.08 9.09 4.76
N ASP A 49 -24.86 9.82 5.55
CA ASP A 49 -24.62 11.24 5.84
C ASP A 49 -23.35 11.42 6.68
N VAL A 50 -23.18 10.60 7.72
CA VAL A 50 -21.94 10.61 8.54
C VAL A 50 -20.71 10.32 7.69
N LYS A 51 -20.84 9.37 6.76
CA LYS A 51 -19.77 9.02 5.82
C LYS A 51 -19.45 10.18 4.87
N ALA A 52 -20.48 10.84 4.32
CA ALA A 52 -20.28 11.99 3.46
C ALA A 52 -19.53 13.11 4.18
N ASP A 53 -19.86 13.37 5.44
CA ASP A 53 -19.13 14.31 6.29
C ASP A 53 -17.69 13.90 6.53
N GLN A 54 -17.43 12.63 6.84
CA GLN A 54 -16.08 12.12 7.03
C GLN A 54 -15.22 12.25 5.75
N GLU A 55 -15.79 11.96 4.58
CA GLU A 55 -15.12 12.10 3.29
C GLU A 55 -14.91 13.56 2.91
N TYR A 56 -15.87 14.45 3.21
CA TYR A 56 -15.81 15.89 2.92
C TYR A 56 -14.81 16.62 3.81
N TYR A 57 -14.88 16.42 5.12
CA TYR A 57 -13.97 17.08 6.05
C TYR A 57 -12.59 16.45 6.11
N GLY A 58 -12.48 15.14 5.89
CA GLY A 58 -11.22 14.41 6.01
C GLY A 58 -10.62 14.45 7.42
N LEU A 59 -9.42 13.92 7.57
CA LEU A 59 -8.66 13.94 8.85
C LEU A 59 -7.59 15.03 8.83
N ARG A 60 -7.40 15.69 9.96
CA ARG A 60 -6.28 16.64 10.16
C ARG A 60 -4.96 15.85 10.19
N VAL A 61 -3.93 16.47 9.64
CA VAL A 61 -2.59 15.90 9.59
C VAL A 61 -1.60 16.93 10.09
N ASP A 62 -0.70 16.51 10.96
CA ASP A 62 0.50 17.28 11.28
C ASP A 62 1.43 17.30 10.06
N VAL A 63 1.33 18.37 9.27
CA VAL A 63 2.05 18.51 7.98
C VAL A 63 3.56 18.52 8.18
N GLU A 64 4.05 19.15 9.24
CA GLU A 64 5.49 19.24 9.50
C GLU A 64 6.05 17.84 9.80
N LYS A 65 5.42 17.13 10.71
CA LYS A 65 5.80 15.76 11.06
C LYS A 65 5.66 14.80 9.87
N PHE A 66 4.60 15.00 9.08
CA PHE A 66 4.39 14.24 7.84
C PHE A 66 5.56 14.44 6.85
N MET A 67 5.96 15.68 6.58
CA MET A 67 7.06 15.98 5.67
C MET A 67 8.38 15.37 6.17
N LYS A 68 8.68 15.51 7.46
CA LYS A 68 9.86 14.91 8.07
C LYS A 68 9.89 13.38 7.90
N ASN A 69 8.76 12.72 8.11
CA ASN A 69 8.65 11.28 7.94
C ASN A 69 8.77 10.86 6.45
N LEU A 70 8.25 11.66 5.53
CA LEU A 70 8.38 11.44 4.10
C LEU A 70 9.85 11.52 3.65
N ASP A 71 10.55 12.58 4.08
CA ASP A 71 11.97 12.77 3.77
C ASP A 71 12.81 11.62 4.32
N ASN A 72 12.53 11.16 5.54
CA ASN A 72 13.17 9.99 6.12
C ASN A 72 12.89 8.70 5.32
N CYS A 73 11.65 8.53 4.84
CA CYS A 73 11.27 7.39 4.00
C CYS A 73 12.04 7.41 2.67
N ASP A 74 12.08 8.54 1.98
CA ASP A 74 12.75 8.69 0.68
C ASP A 74 14.28 8.51 0.84
N TYR A 75 14.88 9.07 1.89
CA TYR A 75 16.30 8.85 2.22
C TYR A 75 16.58 7.36 2.44
N THR A 76 15.79 6.71 3.28
CA THR A 76 15.96 5.29 3.62
C THR A 76 15.83 4.40 2.39
N MET A 77 14.84 4.66 1.52
CA MET A 77 14.70 3.94 0.26
C MET A 77 15.92 4.08 -0.65
N ASN A 78 16.44 5.30 -0.80
CA ASN A 78 17.61 5.58 -1.63
C ASN A 78 18.86 4.90 -1.07
N MET A 79 19.07 4.94 0.24
CA MET A 79 20.15 4.26 0.93
C MET A 79 20.11 2.74 0.73
N LEU A 80 18.91 2.12 0.94
CA LEU A 80 18.72 0.68 0.73
C LEU A 80 18.91 0.29 -0.73
N LEU A 81 18.44 1.10 -1.68
CA LEU A 81 18.63 0.87 -3.10
C LEU A 81 20.11 0.92 -3.50
N LYS A 82 20.84 1.91 -2.98
CA LYS A 82 22.30 2.04 -3.19
C LYS A 82 23.04 0.81 -2.64
N ALA A 83 22.75 0.41 -1.40
CA ALA A 83 23.35 -0.76 -0.79
C ALA A 83 23.04 -2.06 -1.57
N PHE A 84 21.79 -2.22 -2.01
CA PHE A 84 21.39 -3.36 -2.86
C PHE A 84 22.17 -3.42 -4.16
N ARG A 85 22.29 -2.28 -4.86
CA ARG A 85 23.06 -2.18 -6.12
C ARG A 85 24.53 -2.47 -5.91
N THR A 86 25.12 -1.96 -4.85
CA THR A 86 26.53 -2.23 -4.49
C THR A 86 26.79 -3.72 -4.31
N ILE A 87 25.90 -4.44 -3.63
CA ILE A 87 26.06 -5.89 -3.37
C ILE A 87 25.79 -6.72 -4.62
N THR A 88 24.80 -6.34 -5.43
CA THR A 88 24.34 -7.19 -6.56
C THR A 88 24.97 -6.83 -7.90
N GLY A 89 25.46 -5.59 -8.05
CA GLY A 89 25.91 -5.03 -9.32
C GLY A 89 24.79 -4.87 -10.35
N VAL A 90 23.51 -4.75 -9.92
CA VAL A 90 22.35 -4.64 -10.81
C VAL A 90 21.81 -3.21 -10.79
N ASP A 91 21.81 -2.55 -11.95
CA ASP A 91 21.25 -1.20 -12.13
C ASP A 91 19.80 -1.19 -12.65
N GLY A 92 19.20 -2.35 -12.86
CA GLY A 92 17.83 -2.47 -13.36
C GLY A 92 16.76 -2.05 -12.34
N ASN A 93 15.52 -1.96 -12.82
CA ASN A 93 14.36 -1.69 -11.96
C ASN A 93 14.09 -2.89 -11.04
N ILE A 94 14.43 -2.75 -9.75
CA ILE A 94 14.21 -3.80 -8.73
C ILE A 94 12.74 -4.06 -8.38
N ASN A 95 11.82 -3.28 -8.93
CA ASN A 95 10.38 -3.55 -8.85
C ASN A 95 9.90 -4.45 -10.01
N SER A 96 10.71 -4.68 -11.05
CA SER A 96 10.41 -5.60 -12.14
C SER A 96 10.55 -7.04 -11.68
N THR A 97 9.48 -7.83 -11.87
CA THR A 97 9.47 -9.26 -11.54
C THR A 97 10.50 -10.03 -12.36
N GLU A 98 10.70 -9.65 -13.62
CA GLU A 98 11.66 -10.29 -14.51
C GLU A 98 13.10 -10.04 -14.07
N VAL A 99 13.46 -8.78 -13.83
CA VAL A 99 14.79 -8.38 -13.33
C VAL A 99 15.12 -9.11 -12.04
N LEU A 100 14.18 -9.13 -11.10
CA LEU A 100 14.36 -9.83 -9.83
C LEU A 100 14.45 -11.34 -9.98
N SER A 101 13.65 -11.94 -10.87
CA SER A 101 13.70 -13.39 -11.11
C SER A 101 15.06 -13.80 -11.66
N ASN A 102 15.56 -13.07 -12.66
CA ASN A 102 16.88 -13.32 -13.26
C ASN A 102 18.01 -13.11 -12.23
N LEU A 103 17.90 -12.11 -11.37
CA LEU A 103 18.89 -11.89 -10.31
C LEU A 103 18.86 -13.01 -9.28
N ILE A 104 17.69 -13.30 -8.69
CA ILE A 104 17.54 -14.20 -7.54
C ILE A 104 17.82 -15.65 -7.96
N PHE A 105 17.17 -16.10 -9.01
CA PHE A 105 17.23 -17.52 -9.42
C PHE A 105 18.32 -17.78 -10.47
N GLY A 106 18.65 -16.80 -11.29
CA GLY A 106 19.73 -16.92 -12.28
C GLY A 106 21.10 -16.58 -11.66
N LYS A 107 21.34 -15.31 -11.33
CA LYS A 107 22.69 -14.82 -10.89
C LYS A 107 23.06 -15.28 -9.48
N MET A 108 22.11 -15.20 -8.52
CA MET A 108 22.37 -15.58 -7.12
C MET A 108 22.14 -17.08 -6.85
N CYS A 109 21.59 -17.83 -7.80
CA CYS A 109 21.28 -19.26 -7.68
C CYS A 109 20.52 -19.62 -6.40
N CYS A 110 19.55 -18.76 -5.98
CA CYS A 110 18.75 -19.03 -4.81
C CYS A 110 17.80 -20.22 -5.05
N PRO A 111 17.53 -21.06 -4.02
CA PRO A 111 16.58 -22.16 -4.16
C PRO A 111 15.15 -21.64 -4.40
N VAL A 112 14.39 -22.35 -5.24
CA VAL A 112 12.98 -22.03 -5.49
C VAL A 112 12.11 -22.59 -4.36
N LEU A 113 11.81 -21.76 -3.36
CA LEU A 113 11.01 -22.15 -2.18
C LEU A 113 9.51 -22.00 -2.41
N VAL A 114 9.10 -21.10 -3.30
CA VAL A 114 7.69 -20.81 -3.61
C VAL A 114 7.52 -20.64 -5.11
N ARG A 115 6.45 -21.22 -5.65
CA ARG A 115 6.07 -21.05 -7.06
C ARG A 115 4.76 -20.25 -7.18
N THR A 116 4.59 -19.56 -8.30
CA THR A 116 3.33 -18.88 -8.66
C THR A 116 2.29 -19.91 -9.11
N LYS A 117 1.03 -19.49 -9.26
CA LYS A 117 -0.04 -20.32 -9.82
C LYS A 117 0.29 -20.87 -11.22
N THR A 118 1.15 -20.18 -11.96
CA THR A 118 1.63 -20.59 -13.30
C THR A 118 2.90 -21.44 -13.26
N GLY A 119 3.33 -21.92 -12.09
CA GLY A 119 4.52 -22.76 -11.92
C GLY A 119 5.87 -22.02 -11.93
N LYS A 120 5.92 -20.72 -12.26
CA LYS A 120 7.17 -19.94 -12.27
C LYS A 120 7.70 -19.67 -10.83
N PRO A 121 9.02 -19.52 -10.64
CA PRO A 121 9.58 -19.11 -9.36
C PRO A 121 8.98 -17.80 -8.86
N SER A 122 8.57 -17.75 -7.60
CA SER A 122 7.93 -16.57 -7.03
C SER A 122 8.95 -15.60 -6.47
N THR A 123 8.90 -14.33 -6.90
CA THR A 123 9.64 -13.20 -6.31
C THR A 123 8.77 -12.39 -5.33
N GLY A 124 7.62 -12.93 -4.91
CA GLY A 124 6.69 -12.29 -3.98
C GLY A 124 7.28 -12.10 -2.58
N ALA A 125 6.63 -11.27 -1.74
CA ALA A 125 7.11 -10.93 -0.41
C ALA A 125 7.39 -12.15 0.47
N ALA A 126 6.50 -13.16 0.46
CA ALA A 126 6.66 -14.38 1.23
C ALA A 126 7.88 -15.20 0.80
N SER A 127 8.18 -15.26 -0.51
CA SER A 127 9.36 -15.94 -1.04
C SER A 127 10.64 -15.20 -0.63
N ILE A 128 10.68 -13.88 -0.81
CA ILE A 128 11.83 -13.06 -0.44
C ILE A 128 12.12 -13.18 1.07
N LYS A 129 11.09 -13.10 1.91
CA LYS A 129 11.24 -13.24 3.36
C LYS A 129 11.84 -14.58 3.76
N LYS A 130 11.36 -15.69 3.16
CA LYS A 130 11.92 -17.03 3.40
C LYS A 130 13.37 -17.14 2.94
N LEU A 131 13.72 -16.57 1.79
CA LEU A 131 15.10 -16.59 1.28
C LEU A 131 16.02 -15.71 2.12
N ALA A 132 15.56 -14.53 2.57
CA ALA A 132 16.31 -13.62 3.43
C ALA A 132 16.62 -14.23 4.81
N SER A 133 15.75 -15.12 5.31
CA SER A 133 15.93 -15.79 6.61
C SER A 133 16.91 -16.97 6.58
N ILE A 134 17.40 -17.38 5.40
CA ILE A 134 18.39 -18.46 5.28
C ILE A 134 19.73 -17.94 5.82
N LYS A 135 20.22 -18.60 6.88
CA LYS A 135 21.51 -18.27 7.48
C LYS A 135 22.68 -18.83 6.65
N LEU A 136 23.81 -18.20 6.77
CA LEU A 136 25.04 -18.67 6.19
C LEU A 136 25.61 -19.80 7.05
N ASP A 137 26.00 -20.90 6.43
CA ASP A 137 26.76 -21.96 7.08
C ASP A 137 28.25 -21.55 7.04
N GLY A 138 28.80 -21.12 8.20
CA GLY A 138 30.18 -20.67 8.34
C GLY A 138 30.33 -19.15 8.47
N GLU A 139 31.61 -18.70 8.67
CA GLU A 139 31.91 -17.28 8.79
C GLU A 139 32.11 -16.62 7.43
N ARG A 140 31.52 -15.43 7.26
CA ARG A 140 31.80 -14.54 6.13
C ARG A 140 32.66 -13.38 6.62
N LYS A 141 33.75 -13.08 5.92
CA LYS A 141 34.40 -11.78 6.06
C LYS A 141 33.36 -10.70 5.80
N SER A 142 33.28 -9.70 6.69
CA SER A 142 32.26 -8.66 6.70
C SER A 142 31.90 -8.18 5.30
N ALA A 143 30.62 -8.35 4.91
CA ALA A 143 30.11 -7.86 3.62
C ALA A 143 29.75 -6.38 3.68
N VAL A 144 29.48 -5.85 4.89
CA VAL A 144 29.11 -4.45 5.13
C VAL A 144 29.69 -4.02 6.48
N GLU A 145 30.39 -2.92 6.50
CA GLU A 145 30.87 -2.27 7.72
C GLU A 145 29.79 -1.31 8.22
N GLY A 146 29.17 -1.62 9.36
CA GLY A 146 28.18 -0.79 10.01
C GLY A 146 26.72 -1.04 9.62
N ASP A 147 25.84 -0.55 10.45
CA ASP A 147 24.40 -0.63 10.28
C ASP A 147 23.92 0.35 9.19
N LEU A 148 22.90 -0.05 8.43
CA LEU A 148 22.20 0.87 7.53
C LEU A 148 21.15 1.62 8.35
N CYS A 149 21.35 2.91 8.57
CA CYS A 149 20.51 3.73 9.43
C CYS A 149 19.65 4.72 8.62
N ASP A 150 18.50 5.05 9.14
CA ASP A 150 17.63 6.12 8.62
C ASP A 150 18.21 7.53 8.96
N LEU A 151 17.51 8.60 8.53
CA LEU A 151 17.92 10.00 8.81
C LEU A 151 18.01 10.33 10.31
N ASN A 152 17.29 9.57 11.15
CA ASN A 152 17.30 9.77 12.59
C ASN A 152 18.36 8.92 13.31
N GLY A 153 19.22 8.22 12.56
CA GLY A 153 20.25 7.34 13.09
C GLY A 153 19.71 5.98 13.59
N LYS A 154 18.43 5.67 13.37
CA LYS A 154 17.83 4.40 13.77
C LYS A 154 18.25 3.30 12.79
N PRO A 155 18.76 2.14 13.26
CA PRO A 155 19.15 1.06 12.38
C PRO A 155 17.92 0.43 11.69
N VAL A 156 17.93 0.48 10.37
CA VAL A 156 16.91 -0.15 9.48
C VAL A 156 17.31 -1.58 9.15
N VAL A 157 18.61 -1.79 8.90
CA VAL A 157 19.21 -3.11 8.71
C VAL A 157 20.50 -3.15 9.50
N LYS A 158 20.63 -4.10 10.41
CA LYS A 158 21.85 -4.27 11.19
C LYS A 158 22.93 -4.99 10.37
N ALA A 159 24.17 -4.61 10.56
CA ALA A 159 25.31 -5.29 9.93
C ALA A 159 25.34 -6.78 10.29
N SER A 160 24.97 -7.13 11.53
CA SER A 160 24.87 -8.52 11.98
C SER A 160 23.87 -9.34 11.13
N ASP A 161 22.72 -8.75 10.75
CA ASP A 161 21.72 -9.44 9.95
C ASP A 161 22.23 -9.71 8.53
N LEU A 162 22.98 -8.76 7.96
CA LEU A 162 23.58 -8.91 6.63
C LEU A 162 24.71 -9.94 6.62
N ASN A 163 25.55 -9.93 7.65
CA ASN A 163 26.70 -10.83 7.76
C ASN A 163 26.28 -12.28 8.03
N ASN A 164 25.18 -12.48 8.78
CA ASN A 164 24.63 -13.79 9.09
C ASN A 164 23.71 -14.37 7.98
N ALA A 165 23.27 -13.54 7.04
CA ALA A 165 22.39 -13.98 5.96
C ALA A 165 23.16 -14.65 4.82
N LYS A 166 22.68 -15.78 4.31
CA LYS A 166 23.23 -16.40 3.09
C LYS A 166 23.08 -15.48 1.88
N TYR A 167 22.00 -14.72 1.83
CA TYR A 167 21.67 -13.78 0.74
C TYR A 167 21.43 -12.37 1.28
N PRO A 168 22.48 -11.61 1.65
CA PRO A 168 22.32 -10.28 2.27
C PRO A 168 21.55 -9.28 1.42
N ALA A 169 21.67 -9.34 0.09
CA ALA A 169 20.89 -8.51 -0.81
C ALA A 169 19.36 -8.69 -0.63
N LEU A 170 18.90 -9.89 -0.27
CA LEU A 170 17.48 -10.16 -0.07
C LEU A 170 16.96 -9.60 1.26
N VAL A 171 17.81 -9.48 2.28
CA VAL A 171 17.48 -8.79 3.53
C VAL A 171 17.24 -7.30 3.25
N ILE A 172 18.12 -6.68 2.45
CA ILE A 172 17.95 -5.29 2.02
C ILE A 172 16.70 -5.12 1.16
N LEU A 173 16.47 -6.02 0.20
CA LEU A 173 15.28 -5.99 -0.67
C LEU A 173 13.97 -6.12 0.11
N GLU A 174 13.93 -6.96 1.15
CA GLU A 174 12.77 -7.08 2.03
C GLU A 174 12.43 -5.73 2.68
N LYS A 175 13.43 -5.07 3.26
CA LYS A 175 13.28 -3.75 3.88
C LYS A 175 12.91 -2.68 2.87
N TYR A 176 13.59 -2.63 1.73
CA TYR A 176 13.24 -1.71 0.65
C TYR A 176 11.77 -1.81 0.24
N ARG A 177 11.23 -3.02 0.10
CA ARG A 177 9.82 -3.22 -0.26
C ARG A 177 8.84 -2.68 0.78
N VAL A 178 9.19 -2.75 2.07
CA VAL A 178 8.37 -2.16 3.14
C VAL A 178 8.29 -0.64 2.95
N TYR A 179 9.42 0.03 2.79
CA TYR A 179 9.47 1.48 2.58
C TYR A 179 8.85 1.90 1.24
N ASN A 180 9.08 1.14 0.16
CA ASN A 180 8.45 1.40 -1.13
C ASN A 180 6.92 1.29 -1.06
N LYS A 181 6.39 0.30 -0.33
CA LYS A 181 4.95 0.21 -0.08
C LYS A 181 4.45 1.39 0.75
N LEU A 182 5.17 1.78 1.79
CA LEU A 182 4.86 2.93 2.61
C LEU A 182 4.81 4.21 1.74
N ARG A 183 5.82 4.43 0.91
CA ARG A 183 5.92 5.58 0.00
C ARG A 183 4.79 5.60 -1.04
N THR A 184 4.53 4.48 -1.71
CA THR A 184 3.59 4.43 -2.83
C THR A 184 2.14 4.29 -2.40
N ALA A 185 1.84 3.49 -1.37
CA ALA A 185 0.48 3.24 -0.94
C ALA A 185 -0.06 4.32 0.01
N PHE A 186 0.81 4.97 0.79
CA PHE A 186 0.40 5.92 1.81
C PHE A 186 0.89 7.33 1.50
N TYR A 187 2.18 7.60 1.46
CA TYR A 187 2.69 8.96 1.27
C TYR A 187 2.26 9.60 -0.06
N SER A 188 2.16 8.85 -1.15
CA SER A 188 1.71 9.40 -2.44
C SER A 188 0.28 9.93 -2.40
N ARG A 189 -0.58 9.33 -1.57
CA ARG A 189 -1.97 9.79 -1.39
C ARG A 189 -2.04 11.07 -0.57
N PHE A 190 -1.09 11.25 0.34
CA PHE A 190 -1.01 12.41 1.22
C PHE A 190 -0.32 13.63 0.57
N GLU A 191 0.36 13.48 -0.56
CA GLU A 191 0.99 14.64 -1.24
C GLU A 191 0.02 15.77 -1.59
N ARG A 192 -1.24 15.42 -1.91
CA ARG A 192 -2.31 16.39 -2.12
C ARG A 192 -2.68 17.17 -0.84
N THR A 193 -2.32 16.63 0.31
CA THR A 193 -2.64 17.15 1.64
C THR A 193 -1.76 18.30 2.06
N LYS A 194 -0.59 18.49 1.43
CA LYS A 194 0.37 19.57 1.77
C LYS A 194 -0.26 20.96 1.82
N LYS A 195 -1.28 21.20 0.97
CA LYS A 195 -1.96 22.50 0.89
C LYS A 195 -3.10 22.66 1.89
N SER A 196 -3.81 21.59 2.21
CA SER A 196 -5.03 21.64 3.04
C SER A 196 -4.78 21.29 4.51
N GLY A 197 -3.67 20.65 4.83
CA GLY A 197 -3.42 20.07 6.15
C GLY A 197 -4.37 18.93 6.51
N ARG A 198 -5.05 18.35 5.50
CA ARG A 198 -6.04 17.31 5.69
C ARG A 198 -5.86 16.18 4.67
N VAL A 199 -6.16 14.96 5.09
CA VAL A 199 -6.24 13.78 4.24
C VAL A 199 -7.69 13.48 3.96
N PHE A 200 -8.01 13.32 2.69
CA PHE A 200 -9.32 12.88 2.23
C PHE A 200 -9.25 11.41 1.84
N PHE A 201 -10.23 10.64 2.27
CA PHE A 201 -10.31 9.21 2.04
C PHE A 201 -11.76 8.81 1.83
N TRP A 202 -11.97 7.70 1.17
CA TRP A 202 -13.32 7.13 1.01
C TRP A 202 -13.57 6.09 2.10
N VAL A 203 -14.82 5.99 2.52
CA VAL A 203 -15.31 4.95 3.42
C VAL A 203 -16.26 4.03 2.65
N ASN A 204 -15.90 2.77 2.55
CA ASN A 204 -16.80 1.77 1.98
C ASN A 204 -17.66 1.18 3.11
N GLN A 205 -18.96 1.43 3.06
CA GLN A 205 -19.90 1.11 4.12
C GLN A 205 -20.02 -0.40 4.38
N ASN A 206 -20.07 -1.21 3.33
CA ASN A 206 -20.15 -2.66 3.38
C ASN A 206 -18.91 -3.32 2.76
N GLY A 207 -17.74 -2.80 3.07
CA GLY A 207 -16.48 -3.24 2.46
C GLY A 207 -15.94 -4.60 2.91
N ALA A 208 -16.48 -5.14 3.99
CA ALA A 208 -16.11 -6.45 4.51
C ALA A 208 -17.31 -7.41 4.54
N THR A 209 -17.05 -8.71 4.38
CA THR A 209 -18.07 -9.77 4.47
C THR A 209 -18.80 -9.81 5.81
N SER A 210 -18.20 -9.24 6.85
CA SER A 210 -18.78 -9.10 8.19
C SER A 210 -19.70 -7.88 8.35
N GLY A 211 -19.98 -7.11 7.28
CA GLY A 211 -20.77 -5.86 7.34
C GLY A 211 -20.01 -4.68 7.95
N ARG A 212 -18.69 -4.79 8.17
CA ARG A 212 -17.88 -3.68 8.69
C ARG A 212 -17.56 -2.68 7.60
N GLN A 213 -17.48 -1.42 8.00
CA GLN A 213 -16.92 -0.38 7.14
C GLN A 213 -15.44 -0.67 6.84
N SER A 214 -15.02 -0.36 5.63
CA SER A 214 -13.61 -0.40 5.25
C SER A 214 -13.15 0.93 4.69
N SER A 215 -11.93 1.31 5.03
CA SER A 215 -11.30 2.54 4.59
C SER A 215 -9.80 2.30 4.46
N PRO A 216 -9.09 2.99 3.56
CA PRO A 216 -7.63 2.99 3.54
C PRO A 216 -7.00 3.37 4.87
N MET A 217 -7.70 4.14 5.71
CA MET A 217 -7.25 4.58 7.02
C MET A 217 -7.16 3.43 8.03
N HIS A 218 -7.98 2.38 7.90
CA HIS A 218 -7.89 1.19 8.76
C HIS A 218 -6.58 0.40 8.58
N GLN A 219 -5.93 0.56 7.43
CA GLN A 219 -4.68 -0.11 7.08
C GLN A 219 -3.45 0.79 7.29
N LEU A 220 -3.63 1.91 8.01
CA LEU A 220 -2.54 2.86 8.23
C LEU A 220 -1.44 2.20 9.07
N PRO A 221 -0.18 2.20 8.60
CA PRO A 221 0.95 1.72 9.37
C PRO A 221 1.11 2.49 10.69
N SER A 222 1.70 1.82 11.70
CA SER A 222 1.94 2.44 13.02
C SER A 222 2.74 3.72 12.92
N GLU A 223 3.69 3.78 11.98
CA GLU A 223 4.56 4.93 11.73
C GLU A 223 3.81 6.18 11.25
N LEU A 224 2.60 6.01 10.72
CA LEU A 224 1.76 7.11 10.24
C LEU A 224 0.60 7.46 11.19
N LYS A 225 0.36 6.67 12.23
CA LYS A 225 -0.72 6.94 13.18
C LYS A 225 -0.48 8.19 14.01
N ASP A 226 0.78 8.52 14.25
CA ASP A 226 1.18 9.66 15.07
C ASP A 226 1.09 11.02 14.33
N ILE A 227 0.76 11.02 13.03
CA ILE A 227 0.65 12.25 12.23
C ILE A 227 -0.79 12.70 11.99
N ILE A 228 -1.77 11.91 12.44
CA ILE A 228 -3.21 12.18 12.33
C ILE A 228 -3.77 12.64 13.66
#